data_782ceee6be11ea69c4322add8e525cb7
#
_entry.id   782ceee6be11ea69c4322add8e525cb7
#
_cell.length_a   1.000
_cell.length_b   1.000
_cell.length_c   1.000
_cell.angle_alpha   90.00
_cell.angle_beta   90.00
_cell.angle_gamma   90.00
#
_symmetry.space_group_name_H-M   'P 1'
#
loop_
_entity.id
_entity.type
_entity.pdbx_description
1 polymer ?
#
loop_
_entity_poly.entity_id
_entity_poly.type
_entity_poly.pdbx_seq_one_letter_code
_entity_poly.pdbx_strand_id
1 'polypeptide(L)'
;THIQGAYSRFLEAKGLKPRYGQRLMIAEVAKVLGGIEMDVEGRRCGEPAVVAVEAGTGTGKTVAYSLAAIPAAKAAGKRLVIATATVALQEQIVHKDLPDILRNSGLNFSFTLAKGRGRYLCLSKLDLLLQEGQAQSSTAQMFAEEGFRIDVDESAQKLLNQMMERLAGNRWDGDRDSWSEAIEDADWARVTTDHSQCTNRHCPNFQQCAFYKAREGMTKVD
;
A
#
# COMPACT_ATOMS: atom_id res chain seq x y z
N THR A 1 -15.67 23.46 15.39
CA THR A 1 -14.48 23.11 14.58
C THR A 1 -14.84 22.07 13.55
N HIS A 2 -14.13 22.06 12.41
CA HIS A 2 -14.34 21.06 11.33
C HIS A 2 -14.26 19.61 11.84
N ILE A 3 -13.36 19.31 12.76
CA ILE A 3 -13.17 17.98 13.37
C ILE A 3 -14.41 17.52 14.13
N GLN A 4 -14.97 18.37 15.01
CA GLN A 4 -16.18 18.01 15.77
C GLN A 4 -17.38 17.79 14.86
N GLY A 5 -17.56 18.67 13.87
CA GLY A 5 -18.62 18.52 12.88
C GLY A 5 -18.50 17.24 12.06
N ALA A 6 -17.29 16.86 11.64
CA ALA A 6 -17.04 15.62 10.91
C ALA A 6 -17.33 14.38 11.77
N TYR A 7 -16.92 14.38 13.04
CA TYR A 7 -17.22 13.30 13.98
C TYR A 7 -18.73 13.16 14.25
N SER A 8 -19.44 14.28 14.49
CA SER A 8 -20.87 14.25 14.72
C SER A 8 -21.63 13.71 13.50
N ARG A 9 -21.34 14.19 12.30
CA ARG A 9 -21.95 13.68 11.06
C ARG A 9 -21.67 12.19 10.84
N PHE A 10 -20.44 11.76 11.09
CA PHE A 10 -20.09 10.34 10.98
C PHE A 10 -20.90 9.46 11.92
N LEU A 11 -21.04 9.86 13.19
CA LEU A 11 -21.84 9.12 14.18
C LEU A 11 -23.32 9.09 13.80
N GLU A 12 -23.88 10.23 13.41
CA GLU A 12 -25.28 10.37 13.01
C GLU A 12 -25.61 9.48 11.80
N ALA A 13 -24.78 9.56 10.74
CA ALA A 13 -24.96 8.73 9.55
C ALA A 13 -24.89 7.22 9.84
N LYS A 14 -24.15 6.81 10.87
CA LYS A 14 -23.99 5.41 11.28
C LYS A 14 -24.95 4.98 12.40
N GLY A 15 -25.76 5.87 12.94
CA GLY A 15 -26.61 5.61 14.10
C GLY A 15 -25.82 5.26 15.36
N LEU A 16 -24.60 5.79 15.50
CA LEU A 16 -23.68 5.45 16.60
C LEU A 16 -23.73 6.51 17.70
N LYS A 17 -23.53 6.06 18.94
CA LYS A 17 -23.38 6.96 20.09
C LYS A 17 -21.93 7.39 20.28
N PRO A 18 -21.66 8.62 20.70
CA PRO A 18 -20.32 9.10 21.02
C PRO A 18 -19.67 8.24 22.12
N ARG A 19 -18.41 7.83 21.90
CA ARG A 19 -17.62 7.11 22.89
C ARG A 19 -16.59 8.04 23.51
N TYR A 20 -16.48 8.02 24.83
CA TYR A 20 -15.54 8.89 25.56
C TYR A 20 -14.11 8.74 25.07
N GLY A 21 -13.60 7.50 24.94
CA GLY A 21 -12.23 7.23 24.48
C GLY A 21 -11.95 7.73 23.05
N GLN A 22 -12.93 7.64 22.13
CA GLN A 22 -12.78 8.22 20.79
C GLN A 22 -12.68 9.74 20.83
N ARG A 23 -13.54 10.40 21.62
CA ARG A 23 -13.51 11.86 21.78
C ARG A 23 -12.18 12.34 22.36
N LEU A 24 -11.69 11.63 23.38
CA LEU A 24 -10.40 11.94 24.00
C LEU A 24 -9.26 11.80 22.98
N MET A 25 -9.20 10.69 22.23
CA MET A 25 -8.20 10.47 21.18
C MET A 25 -8.26 11.57 20.11
N ILE A 26 -9.45 11.90 19.62
CA ILE A 26 -9.63 12.99 18.65
C ILE A 26 -9.09 14.31 19.20
N ALA A 27 -9.39 14.62 20.45
CA ALA A 27 -8.95 15.86 21.09
C ALA A 27 -7.42 15.92 21.25
N GLU A 28 -6.80 14.85 21.74
CA GLU A 28 -5.35 14.79 21.92
C GLU A 28 -4.58 14.84 20.57
N VAL A 29 -5.02 14.08 19.57
CA VAL A 29 -4.41 14.14 18.22
C VAL A 29 -4.58 15.55 17.63
N ALA A 30 -5.76 16.14 17.72
CA ALA A 30 -6.02 17.48 17.21
C ALA A 30 -5.19 18.56 17.93
N LYS A 31 -5.02 18.44 19.25
CA LYS A 31 -4.20 19.34 20.06
C LYS A 31 -2.74 19.30 19.65
N VAL A 32 -2.17 18.09 19.50
CA VAL A 32 -0.76 17.91 19.10
C VAL A 32 -0.53 18.44 17.69
N LEU A 33 -1.40 18.10 16.73
CA LEU A 33 -1.28 18.58 15.35
C LEU A 33 -1.48 20.10 15.24
N GLY A 34 -2.43 20.66 16.01
CA GLY A 34 -2.69 22.11 16.04
C GLY A 34 -1.62 22.93 16.75
N GLY A 35 -0.78 22.29 17.58
CA GLY A 35 0.36 22.91 18.24
C GLY A 35 1.65 22.93 17.43
N ILE A 36 1.65 22.37 16.21
CA ILE A 36 2.84 22.36 15.35
C ILE A 36 3.05 23.76 14.77
N GLU A 37 4.15 24.39 15.14
CA GLU A 37 4.55 25.69 14.59
C GLU A 37 5.21 25.53 13.23
N MET A 38 4.86 26.41 12.30
CA MET A 38 5.41 26.47 10.95
C MET A 38 6.06 27.82 10.70
N ASP A 39 7.17 27.83 9.95
CA ASP A 39 7.78 29.06 9.45
C ASP A 39 7.00 29.63 8.25
N VAL A 40 7.46 30.76 7.75
CA VAL A 40 6.86 31.46 6.58
C VAL A 40 6.90 30.64 5.29
N GLU A 41 7.78 29.65 5.22
CA GLU A 41 7.91 28.71 4.09
C GLU A 41 7.09 27.43 4.29
N GLY A 42 6.33 27.35 5.39
CA GLY A 42 5.51 26.19 5.75
C GLY A 42 6.32 24.97 6.18
N ARG A 43 7.55 25.16 6.66
CA ARG A 43 8.37 24.12 7.29
C ARG A 43 8.15 24.13 8.78
N ARG A 44 8.14 22.94 9.38
CA ARG A 44 8.00 22.82 10.84
C ARG A 44 9.17 23.49 11.57
N CYS A 45 8.84 24.30 12.57
CA CYS A 45 9.77 24.84 13.55
C CYS A 45 9.85 23.89 14.77
N GLY A 46 11.04 23.78 15.37
CA GLY A 46 11.27 23.04 16.60
C GLY A 46 11.25 21.50 16.43
N GLU A 47 11.15 20.83 17.58
CA GLU A 47 11.20 19.37 17.69
C GLU A 47 9.93 18.69 17.13
N PRO A 48 10.03 17.39 16.71
CA PRO A 48 8.89 16.63 16.31
C PRO A 48 7.82 16.54 17.40
N ALA A 49 6.58 16.91 17.07
CA ALA A 49 5.47 16.67 17.96
C ALA A 49 5.09 15.18 17.92
N VAL A 50 5.03 14.54 19.08
CA VAL A 50 4.70 13.11 19.21
C VAL A 50 3.56 12.96 20.22
N VAL A 51 2.57 12.11 19.88
CA VAL A 51 1.54 11.65 20.77
C VAL A 51 1.42 10.13 20.72
N ALA A 52 1.46 9.47 21.87
CA ALA A 52 1.22 8.05 21.99
C ALA A 52 -0.16 7.82 22.62
N VAL A 53 -0.99 7.02 21.97
CA VAL A 53 -2.35 6.73 22.45
C VAL A 53 -2.52 5.22 22.53
N GLU A 54 -2.80 4.73 23.74
CA GLU A 54 -3.19 3.35 23.98
C GLU A 54 -4.73 3.27 24.06
N ALA A 55 -5.31 2.35 23.33
CA ALA A 55 -6.73 2.05 23.39
C ALA A 55 -6.99 0.59 23.00
N GLY A 56 -7.90 -0.07 23.68
CA GLY A 56 -8.27 -1.47 23.42
C GLY A 56 -8.77 -1.72 22.00
N THR A 57 -8.87 -2.98 21.63
CA THR A 57 -9.44 -3.41 20.33
C THR A 57 -10.93 -3.00 20.26
N GLY A 58 -11.42 -2.72 19.06
CA GLY A 58 -12.83 -2.33 18.86
C GLY A 58 -13.22 -0.92 19.31
N THR A 59 -12.30 -0.11 19.84
CA THR A 59 -12.57 1.28 20.24
C THR A 59 -12.78 2.23 19.06
N GLY A 60 -12.48 1.81 17.84
CA GLY A 60 -12.55 2.63 16.62
C GLY A 60 -11.40 3.62 16.50
N LYS A 61 -10.19 3.19 16.87
CA LYS A 61 -8.94 3.99 16.79
C LYS A 61 -8.75 4.63 15.42
N THR A 62 -8.88 3.83 14.34
CA THR A 62 -8.69 4.28 12.96
C THR A 62 -9.58 5.46 12.62
N VAL A 63 -10.86 5.36 12.93
CA VAL A 63 -11.83 6.44 12.72
C VAL A 63 -11.45 7.68 13.55
N ALA A 64 -11.08 7.50 14.82
CA ALA A 64 -10.77 8.60 15.70
C ALA A 64 -9.56 9.40 15.23
N TYR A 65 -8.41 8.76 14.99
CA TYR A 65 -7.23 9.50 14.55
C TYR A 65 -7.39 10.05 13.12
N SER A 66 -8.08 9.35 12.22
CA SER A 66 -8.33 9.84 10.87
C SER A 66 -9.20 11.08 10.85
N LEU A 67 -10.30 11.10 11.62
CA LEU A 67 -11.19 12.27 11.74
C LEU A 67 -10.50 13.50 12.37
N ALA A 68 -9.45 13.29 13.17
CA ALA A 68 -8.62 14.38 13.70
C ALA A 68 -7.54 14.83 12.70
N ALA A 69 -6.80 13.85 12.13
CA ALA A 69 -5.60 14.12 11.36
C ALA A 69 -5.89 14.60 9.92
N ILE A 70 -6.91 14.05 9.25
CA ILE A 70 -7.26 14.44 7.87
C ILE A 70 -7.58 15.94 7.77
N PRO A 71 -8.51 16.50 8.57
CA PRO A 71 -8.78 17.93 8.50
C PRO A 71 -7.60 18.81 8.91
N ALA A 72 -6.79 18.35 9.87
CA ALA A 72 -5.60 19.09 10.31
C ALA A 72 -4.53 19.15 9.21
N ALA A 73 -4.22 18.03 8.58
CA ALA A 73 -3.28 17.97 7.48
C ALA A 73 -3.74 18.83 6.30
N LYS A 74 -5.03 18.75 5.96
CA LYS A 74 -5.62 19.53 4.88
C LYS A 74 -5.58 21.04 5.16
N ALA A 75 -5.89 21.46 6.37
CA ALA A 75 -5.79 22.86 6.77
C ALA A 75 -4.36 23.40 6.73
N ALA A 76 -3.37 22.55 6.99
CA ALA A 76 -1.95 22.87 6.90
C ALA A 76 -1.37 22.75 5.48
N GLY A 77 -2.15 22.32 4.48
CA GLY A 77 -1.65 22.05 3.13
C GLY A 77 -0.62 20.92 3.09
N LYS A 78 -0.72 19.95 4.01
CA LYS A 78 0.20 18.83 4.15
C LYS A 78 -0.48 17.51 3.84
N ARG A 79 0.30 16.52 3.40
CA ARG A 79 -0.16 15.15 3.23
C ARG A 79 -0.13 14.38 4.55
N LEU A 80 -1.12 13.51 4.72
CA LEU A 80 -1.19 12.59 5.85
C LEU A 80 -0.68 11.21 5.43
N VAL A 81 0.25 10.64 6.18
CA VAL A 81 0.71 9.26 6.00
C VAL A 81 0.24 8.41 7.17
N ILE A 82 -0.51 7.35 6.87
CA ILE A 82 -0.94 6.36 7.85
C ILE A 82 -0.12 5.09 7.63
N ALA A 83 0.75 4.78 8.59
CA ALA A 83 1.55 3.56 8.57
C ALA A 83 0.93 2.48 9.46
N THR A 84 0.90 1.24 8.98
CA THR A 84 0.36 0.09 9.71
C THR A 84 1.37 -1.05 9.76
N ALA A 85 1.26 -1.90 10.77
CA ALA A 85 2.18 -3.01 10.97
C ALA A 85 1.91 -4.20 10.03
N THR A 86 0.69 -4.34 9.51
CA THR A 86 0.28 -5.52 8.73
C THR A 86 -0.46 -5.13 7.45
N VAL A 87 -0.36 -5.98 6.42
CA VAL A 87 -1.09 -5.83 5.17
C VAL A 87 -2.60 -5.86 5.42
N ALA A 88 -3.08 -6.75 6.28
CA ALA A 88 -4.52 -6.84 6.61
C ALA A 88 -5.08 -5.53 7.18
N LEU A 89 -4.32 -4.80 8.00
CA LEU A 89 -4.72 -3.47 8.48
C LEU A 89 -4.67 -2.42 7.38
N GLN A 90 -3.70 -2.49 6.46
CA GLN A 90 -3.66 -1.60 5.30
C GLN A 90 -4.91 -1.77 4.45
N GLU A 91 -5.25 -3.01 4.10
CA GLU A 91 -6.45 -3.35 3.33
C GLU A 91 -7.74 -2.88 4.02
N GLN A 92 -7.86 -3.12 5.34
CA GLN A 92 -9.00 -2.65 6.11
C GLN A 92 -9.15 -1.11 6.04
N ILE A 93 -8.05 -0.38 6.23
CA ILE A 93 -8.09 1.09 6.21
C ILE A 93 -8.50 1.60 4.83
N VAL A 94 -7.91 1.07 3.77
CA VAL A 94 -8.12 1.55 2.40
C VAL A 94 -9.48 1.14 1.83
N HIS A 95 -9.91 -0.09 2.07
CA HIS A 95 -11.14 -0.61 1.47
C HIS A 95 -12.38 -0.43 2.34
N LYS A 96 -12.22 -0.14 3.63
CA LYS A 96 -13.34 -0.01 4.57
C LYS A 96 -13.36 1.33 5.30
N ASP A 97 -12.31 1.63 6.07
CA ASP A 97 -12.37 2.73 7.03
C ASP A 97 -12.32 4.11 6.34
N LEU A 98 -11.39 4.35 5.42
CA LEU A 98 -11.29 5.62 4.69
C LEU A 98 -12.50 5.87 3.77
N PRO A 99 -12.99 4.90 2.97
CA PRO A 99 -14.23 5.07 2.21
C PRO A 99 -15.46 5.36 3.08
N ASP A 100 -15.54 4.74 4.26
CA ASP A 100 -16.63 4.96 5.21
C ASP A 100 -16.58 6.39 5.81
N ILE A 101 -15.39 6.85 6.17
CA ILE A 101 -15.17 8.23 6.62
C ILE A 101 -15.52 9.23 5.52
N LEU A 102 -15.05 9.00 4.30
CA LEU A 102 -15.30 9.88 3.15
C LEU A 102 -16.80 10.06 2.89
N ARG A 103 -17.55 8.97 2.92
CA ARG A 103 -19.01 9.00 2.68
C ARG A 103 -19.80 9.64 3.81
N ASN A 104 -19.40 9.47 5.06
CA ASN A 104 -20.25 9.74 6.21
C ASN A 104 -19.81 10.94 7.07
N SER A 105 -18.59 11.46 6.91
CA SER A 105 -18.08 12.55 7.75
C SER A 105 -18.28 13.94 7.16
N GLY A 106 -18.59 14.02 5.86
CA GLY A 106 -18.61 15.28 5.10
C GLY A 106 -17.21 15.87 4.86
N LEU A 107 -16.14 15.08 5.09
CA LEU A 107 -14.80 15.43 4.67
C LEU A 107 -14.62 15.07 3.19
N ASN A 108 -13.85 15.89 2.47
CA ASN A 108 -13.44 15.62 1.11
C ASN A 108 -11.92 15.45 1.10
N PHE A 109 -11.45 14.27 0.75
CA PHE A 109 -10.03 13.93 0.66
C PHE A 109 -9.83 12.78 -0.31
N SER A 110 -8.63 12.66 -0.84
CA SER A 110 -8.18 11.54 -1.67
C SER A 110 -7.15 10.70 -0.92
N PHE A 111 -7.03 9.43 -1.27
CA PHE A 111 -6.08 8.53 -0.65
C PHE A 111 -5.60 7.47 -1.63
N THR A 112 -4.43 6.92 -1.38
CA THR A 112 -3.86 5.79 -2.12
C THR A 112 -3.12 4.86 -1.16
N LEU A 113 -2.90 3.62 -1.60
CA LEU A 113 -2.15 2.62 -0.85
C LEU A 113 -0.73 2.49 -1.43
N ALA A 114 0.28 2.48 -0.55
CA ALA A 114 1.63 2.11 -0.91
C ALA A 114 2.13 1.01 0.01
N LYS A 115 2.48 -0.11 -0.58
CA LYS A 115 3.04 -1.27 0.10
C LYS A 115 4.57 -1.28 0.00
N GLY A 116 5.22 -2.11 0.79
CA GLY A 116 6.65 -2.37 0.65
C GLY A 116 7.00 -3.00 -0.71
N ARG A 117 8.22 -2.78 -1.18
CA ARG A 117 8.69 -3.24 -2.50
C ARG A 117 8.48 -4.74 -2.72
N GLY A 118 8.69 -5.56 -1.70
CA GLY A 118 8.47 -7.00 -1.74
C GLY A 118 7.03 -7.46 -2.00
N ARG A 119 6.07 -6.52 -2.02
CA ARG A 119 4.67 -6.82 -2.40
C ARG A 119 4.39 -6.63 -3.89
N TYR A 120 5.37 -6.16 -4.67
CA TYR A 120 5.22 -5.90 -6.09
C TYR A 120 6.13 -6.78 -6.93
N LEU A 121 5.63 -7.17 -8.08
CA LEU A 121 6.39 -7.87 -9.11
C LEU A 121 7.58 -7.04 -9.57
N CYS A 122 8.74 -7.69 -9.72
CA CYS A 122 9.91 -7.12 -10.36
C CYS A 122 9.99 -7.61 -11.81
N LEU A 123 9.68 -6.75 -12.76
CA LEU A 123 9.70 -7.09 -14.19
C LEU A 123 11.06 -7.62 -14.65
N SER A 124 12.16 -7.00 -14.19
CA SER A 124 13.51 -7.46 -14.57
C SER A 124 13.81 -8.88 -14.10
N LYS A 125 13.29 -9.29 -12.93
CA LYS A 125 13.42 -10.68 -12.48
C LYS A 125 12.50 -11.62 -13.25
N LEU A 126 11.27 -11.20 -13.52
CA LEU A 126 10.34 -12.00 -14.31
C LEU A 126 10.89 -12.26 -15.72
N ASP A 127 11.39 -11.21 -16.39
CA ASP A 127 11.98 -11.33 -17.73
C ASP A 127 13.17 -12.32 -17.75
N LEU A 128 14.04 -12.21 -16.75
CA LEU A 128 15.19 -13.11 -16.62
C LEU A 128 14.75 -14.56 -16.44
N LEU A 129 13.82 -14.84 -15.54
CA LEU A 129 13.31 -16.19 -15.28
C LEU A 129 12.58 -16.79 -16.47
N LEU A 130 11.85 -15.97 -17.24
CA LEU A 130 11.20 -16.42 -18.47
C LEU A 130 12.22 -16.80 -19.53
N GLN A 131 13.31 -16.03 -19.70
CA GLN A 131 14.40 -16.34 -20.61
C GLN A 131 15.14 -17.62 -20.21
N GLU A 132 15.45 -17.77 -18.92
CA GLU A 132 16.09 -18.98 -18.39
C GLU A 132 15.21 -20.23 -18.60
N GLY A 133 13.90 -20.12 -18.34
CA GLY A 133 12.95 -21.21 -18.57
C GLY A 133 12.84 -21.61 -20.03
N GLN A 134 12.87 -20.65 -20.95
CA GLN A 134 12.89 -20.94 -22.39
C GLN A 134 14.18 -21.65 -22.81
N ALA A 135 15.34 -21.20 -22.32
CA ALA A 135 16.62 -21.83 -22.58
C ALA A 135 16.68 -23.27 -22.03
N GLN A 136 16.18 -23.47 -20.78
CA GLN A 136 16.09 -24.81 -20.17
C GLN A 136 15.16 -25.74 -20.96
N SER A 137 14.01 -25.27 -21.41
CA SER A 137 13.07 -26.06 -22.22
C SER A 137 13.67 -26.46 -23.55
N SER A 138 14.38 -25.55 -24.22
CA SER A 138 15.09 -25.86 -25.49
C SER A 138 16.19 -26.88 -25.29
N THR A 139 16.97 -26.74 -24.21
CA THR A 139 18.02 -27.68 -23.84
C THR A 139 17.43 -29.05 -23.48
N ALA A 140 16.35 -29.08 -22.69
CA ALA A 140 15.68 -30.32 -22.33
C ALA A 140 15.14 -31.08 -23.56
N GLN A 141 14.62 -30.37 -24.57
CA GLN A 141 14.21 -30.99 -25.85
C GLN A 141 15.40 -31.62 -26.59
N MET A 142 16.51 -30.90 -26.70
CA MET A 142 17.71 -31.45 -27.35
C MET A 142 18.19 -32.74 -26.66
N PHE A 143 18.26 -32.71 -25.32
CA PHE A 143 18.71 -33.89 -24.56
C PHE A 143 17.68 -35.02 -24.54
N ALA A 144 16.39 -34.72 -24.65
CA ALA A 144 15.34 -35.75 -24.78
C ALA A 144 15.45 -36.53 -26.08
N GLU A 145 15.84 -35.88 -27.17
CA GLU A 145 16.13 -36.54 -28.46
C GLU A 145 17.33 -37.48 -28.37
N GLU A 146 18.28 -37.19 -27.44
CA GLU A 146 19.43 -38.05 -27.14
C GLU A 146 19.17 -39.10 -26.06
N GLY A 147 17.93 -39.15 -25.51
CA GLY A 147 17.52 -40.15 -24.51
C GLY A 147 17.76 -39.70 -23.06
N PHE A 148 18.15 -38.46 -22.79
CA PHE A 148 18.31 -37.89 -21.47
C PHE A 148 17.05 -37.11 -21.06
N ARG A 149 16.68 -37.16 -19.77
CA ARG A 149 15.59 -36.36 -19.20
C ARG A 149 16.17 -35.26 -18.31
N ILE A 150 15.78 -34.02 -18.58
CA ILE A 150 16.03 -32.87 -17.72
C ILE A 150 14.69 -32.48 -17.12
N ASP A 151 14.61 -32.45 -15.78
CA ASP A 151 13.41 -31.96 -15.07
C ASP A 151 13.33 -30.45 -15.24
N VAL A 152 12.29 -30.01 -15.93
CA VAL A 152 11.88 -28.59 -16.02
C VAL A 152 10.69 -28.39 -15.09
N ASP A 153 10.76 -27.39 -14.23
CA ASP A 153 9.63 -27.02 -13.36
C ASP A 153 8.52 -26.34 -14.19
N GLU A 154 7.71 -27.17 -14.82
CA GLU A 154 6.61 -26.71 -15.69
C GLU A 154 5.57 -25.88 -14.91
N SER A 155 5.38 -26.15 -13.62
CA SER A 155 4.42 -25.43 -12.80
C SER A 155 4.87 -24.00 -12.52
N ALA A 156 6.13 -23.81 -12.16
CA ALA A 156 6.74 -22.50 -11.99
C ALA A 156 6.75 -21.72 -13.32
N GLN A 157 7.12 -22.35 -14.42
CA GLN A 157 7.11 -21.71 -15.73
C GLN A 157 5.70 -21.26 -16.16
N LYS A 158 4.69 -22.07 -15.89
CA LYS A 158 3.28 -21.71 -16.14
C LYS A 158 2.86 -20.49 -15.32
N LEU A 159 3.23 -20.41 -14.04
CA LEU A 159 2.93 -19.27 -13.18
C LEU A 159 3.61 -17.99 -13.72
N LEU A 160 4.88 -18.04 -14.10
CA LEU A 160 5.62 -16.90 -14.66
C LEU A 160 4.96 -16.38 -15.96
N ASN A 161 4.56 -17.29 -16.85
CA ASN A 161 3.86 -16.94 -18.08
C ASN A 161 2.50 -16.28 -17.79
N GLN A 162 1.74 -16.79 -16.82
CA GLN A 162 0.47 -16.20 -16.40
C GLN A 162 0.66 -14.80 -15.81
N MET A 163 1.71 -14.57 -15.00
CA MET A 163 2.04 -13.26 -14.47
C MET A 163 2.32 -12.25 -15.60
N MET A 164 3.14 -12.64 -16.58
CA MET A 164 3.45 -11.80 -17.74
C MET A 164 2.20 -11.50 -18.56
N GLU A 165 1.39 -12.51 -18.87
CA GLU A 165 0.18 -12.36 -19.67
C GLU A 165 -0.85 -11.45 -19.01
N ARG A 166 -1.11 -11.63 -17.72
CA ARG A 166 -2.07 -10.80 -16.99
C ARG A 166 -1.60 -9.35 -16.87
N LEU A 167 -0.30 -9.14 -16.67
CA LEU A 167 0.30 -7.81 -16.61
C LEU A 167 0.23 -7.10 -17.96
N ALA A 168 0.65 -7.78 -19.04
CA ALA A 168 0.58 -7.25 -20.41
C ALA A 168 -0.85 -6.94 -20.85
N GLY A 169 -1.82 -7.75 -20.42
CA GLY A 169 -3.23 -7.54 -20.69
C GLY A 169 -3.93 -6.53 -19.76
N ASN A 170 -3.19 -5.83 -18.88
CA ASN A 170 -3.74 -4.93 -17.84
C ASN A 170 -4.82 -5.60 -16.95
N ARG A 171 -4.75 -6.91 -16.78
CA ARG A 171 -5.65 -7.68 -15.92
C ARG A 171 -5.11 -7.85 -14.50
N TRP A 172 -3.91 -7.36 -14.25
CA TRP A 172 -3.23 -7.35 -12.97
C TRP A 172 -2.25 -6.17 -12.91
N ASP A 173 -2.12 -5.55 -11.76
CA ASP A 173 -1.28 -4.37 -11.53
C ASP A 173 0.13 -4.70 -11.02
N GLY A 174 0.44 -5.97 -10.82
CA GLY A 174 1.72 -6.44 -10.28
C GLY A 174 1.80 -6.43 -8.75
N ASP A 175 0.72 -6.11 -8.03
CA ASP A 175 0.63 -6.27 -6.57
C ASP A 175 0.29 -7.73 -6.23
N ARG A 176 1.06 -8.35 -5.33
CA ARG A 176 0.82 -9.72 -4.87
C ARG A 176 -0.59 -9.91 -4.31
N ASP A 177 -1.08 -8.92 -3.56
CA ASP A 177 -2.35 -9.03 -2.85
C ASP A 177 -3.57 -8.89 -3.78
N SER A 178 -3.38 -8.36 -4.99
CA SER A 178 -4.40 -8.31 -6.04
C SER A 178 -4.41 -9.54 -6.96
N TRP A 179 -3.48 -10.48 -6.78
CA TRP A 179 -3.48 -11.75 -7.49
C TRP A 179 -4.63 -12.64 -6.99
N SER A 180 -5.37 -13.24 -7.90
CA SER A 180 -6.62 -13.97 -7.60
C SER A 180 -6.44 -15.32 -6.89
N GLU A 181 -5.23 -15.87 -6.95
CA GLU A 181 -4.91 -17.21 -6.45
C GLU A 181 -3.81 -17.10 -5.38
N ALA A 182 -3.68 -18.09 -4.51
CA ALA A 182 -2.57 -18.12 -3.56
C ALA A 182 -1.24 -18.32 -4.32
N ILE A 183 -0.25 -17.48 -4.03
CA ILE A 183 1.13 -17.65 -4.51
C ILE A 183 1.98 -18.05 -3.31
N GLU A 184 2.68 -19.17 -3.42
CA GLU A 184 3.62 -19.60 -2.40
C GLU A 184 4.72 -18.55 -2.17
N ASP A 185 5.16 -18.40 -0.93
CA ASP A 185 6.19 -17.40 -0.60
C ASP A 185 7.50 -17.63 -1.33
N ALA A 186 7.86 -18.90 -1.57
CA ALA A 186 9.05 -19.27 -2.33
C ALA A 186 8.97 -18.81 -3.80
N ASP A 187 7.84 -19.00 -4.45
CA ASP A 187 7.62 -18.56 -5.83
C ASP A 187 7.60 -17.05 -5.93
N TRP A 188 6.91 -16.39 -4.99
CA TRP A 188 6.90 -14.94 -4.94
C TRP A 188 8.29 -14.33 -4.72
N ALA A 189 9.12 -14.92 -3.87
CA ALA A 189 10.47 -14.45 -3.61
C ALA A 189 11.35 -14.43 -4.86
N ARG A 190 11.09 -15.30 -5.85
CA ARG A 190 11.83 -15.36 -7.11
C ARG A 190 11.53 -14.15 -8.01
N VAL A 191 10.30 -13.64 -7.99
CA VAL A 191 9.81 -12.58 -8.88
C VAL A 191 9.70 -11.21 -8.22
N THR A 192 9.99 -11.10 -6.93
CA THR A 192 10.03 -9.82 -6.22
C THR A 192 11.45 -9.36 -5.93
N THR A 193 11.60 -8.16 -5.40
CA THR A 193 12.91 -7.59 -5.05
C THR A 193 12.83 -6.73 -3.80
N ASP A 194 13.95 -6.43 -3.20
CA ASP A 194 14.10 -5.49 -2.10
C ASP A 194 14.89 -4.23 -2.52
N HIS A 195 15.20 -3.38 -1.55
CA HIS A 195 15.92 -2.13 -1.81
C HIS A 195 17.40 -2.37 -2.18
N SER A 196 18.00 -3.47 -1.75
CA SER A 196 19.41 -3.78 -1.98
C SER A 196 19.68 -4.29 -3.41
N GLN A 197 18.73 -5.00 -3.97
CA GLN A 197 18.83 -5.61 -5.31
C GLN A 197 18.28 -4.71 -6.44
N CYS A 198 17.47 -3.70 -6.08
CA CYS A 198 16.82 -2.85 -7.07
C CYS A 198 17.71 -1.70 -7.55
N THR A 199 17.92 -1.60 -8.84
CA THR A 199 18.70 -0.52 -9.47
C THR A 199 17.96 0.82 -9.58
N ASN A 200 16.73 0.90 -9.04
CA ASN A 200 15.92 2.12 -9.00
C ASN A 200 15.72 2.75 -10.40
N ARG A 201 16.05 4.03 -10.55
CA ARG A 201 15.91 4.77 -11.81
C ARG A 201 16.78 4.27 -12.96
N HIS A 202 17.79 3.45 -12.67
CA HIS A 202 18.65 2.83 -13.68
C HIS A 202 18.09 1.50 -14.22
N CYS A 203 16.94 1.04 -13.67
CA CYS A 203 16.28 -0.17 -14.14
C CYS A 203 15.66 0.07 -15.54
N PRO A 204 15.89 -0.80 -16.53
CA PRO A 204 15.28 -0.67 -17.85
C PRO A 204 13.75 -0.71 -17.79
N ASN A 205 13.18 -1.42 -16.81
CA ASN A 205 11.74 -1.55 -16.59
C ASN A 205 11.16 -0.48 -15.61
N PHE A 206 11.92 0.60 -15.33
CA PHE A 206 11.50 1.60 -14.33
C PHE A 206 10.12 2.21 -14.62
N GLN A 207 9.85 2.58 -15.87
CA GLN A 207 8.60 3.21 -16.31
C GLN A 207 7.38 2.28 -16.16
N GLN A 208 7.60 0.98 -16.26
CA GLN A 208 6.55 -0.03 -16.17
C GLN A 208 6.45 -0.67 -14.80
N CYS A 209 7.38 -0.35 -13.89
CA CYS A 209 7.50 -0.95 -12.58
C CYS A 209 6.26 -0.72 -11.71
N ALA A 210 5.58 -1.80 -11.30
CA ALA A 210 4.39 -1.76 -10.47
C ALA A 210 4.61 -0.98 -9.15
N PHE A 211 5.75 -1.20 -8.49
CA PHE A 211 6.11 -0.50 -7.27
C PHE A 211 6.22 1.03 -7.47
N TYR A 212 6.85 1.49 -8.56
CA TYR A 212 6.99 2.92 -8.81
C TYR A 212 5.69 3.57 -9.27
N LYS A 213 4.88 2.86 -10.06
CA LYS A 213 3.52 3.31 -10.44
C LYS A 213 2.64 3.52 -9.20
N ALA A 214 2.64 2.57 -8.26
CA ALA A 214 1.90 2.71 -7.00
C ALA A 214 2.38 3.91 -6.19
N ARG A 215 3.68 4.17 -6.13
CA ARG A 215 4.26 5.34 -5.43
C ARG A 215 4.00 6.67 -6.12
N GLU A 216 3.90 6.70 -7.43
CA GLU A 216 3.51 7.91 -8.15
C GLU A 216 2.11 8.39 -7.72
N GLY A 217 1.19 7.47 -7.44
CA GLY A 217 -0.12 7.78 -6.87
C GLY A 217 -0.05 8.58 -5.57
N MET A 218 0.98 8.34 -4.71
CA MET A 218 1.15 9.07 -3.45
C MET A 218 1.44 10.57 -3.61
N THR A 219 1.89 11.00 -4.77
CA THR A 219 2.15 12.43 -5.03
C THR A 219 0.89 13.18 -5.43
N LYS A 220 -0.18 12.47 -5.77
CA LYS A 220 -1.43 12.99 -6.33
C LYS A 220 -2.58 13.03 -5.33
N VAL A 221 -2.36 12.59 -4.09
CA VAL A 221 -3.38 12.51 -3.01
C VAL A 221 -3.06 13.42 -1.84
N ASP A 222 -4.09 13.66 -0.99
CA ASP A 222 -4.03 14.51 0.21
C ASP A 222 -3.15 13.96 1.33
#